data_01825e393dba65e43056e07a160b729a
#
_entry.id   01825e393dba65e43056e07a160b729a
#
_cell.length_a   1.000
_cell.length_b   1.000
_cell.length_c   1.000
_cell.angle_alpha   90.00
_cell.angle_beta   90.00
_cell.angle_gamma   90.00
#
_symmetry.space_group_name_H-M   'P 1'
#
loop_
_entity.id
_entity.type
_entity.pdbx_description
1 polymer ?
#
loop_
_entity_poly.entity_id
_entity_poly.type
_entity_poly.pdbx_seq_one_letter_code
_entity_poly.pdbx_strand_id
1 'polypeptide(L)'
;MEHPLSLLQTTPTQGMRYFLFLITIFSIQPIHAETYTVEPKPFKVETTLDAVFLPTEFASIRIDPEEWTDFTITSLVSHGTQVKKGSRLIDIDSRTLDEEIASLEKSIELGALNLAKAQQQLEQLKITTPLSLEKHARHERETNENLEHHLATGQPLQIENIKRNVTRAEFYLASQQEELEQLLKMYEEDDKTEETEEMILKRARYYVDRAKFGLESARQEAEWELKTHVPRQLESKKLAAKNARIANTAAQKELPRDLQIKQQETDKAAKDHQENIDKLAKLKSDRAMMDIVSPADGTVYYGEIKHGAWSASAVEKILLEGGKLRAHTTLMTIIPSNASLNLYALAAEEKLAGISHGANGYATIKQHPHKSFPVSISGLAGYPSAKGKFLTTIEPALPEEMPVVTGIKANVTIITHSMDQALVIPLDYLENTDDGGYCVKVKLADGKTDKRKVFVGASNEKSAVITQGLEKSQVIVK
;
A
#
# COMPACT_ATOMS: atom_id res chain seq x y z
N MET A 1 48.41 -1.53 33.67
CA MET A 1 49.05 -0.84 34.80
C MET A 1 47.97 -0.83 35.87
N GLU A 2 48.03 -1.76 36.61
CA GLU A 2 48.58 -1.99 37.95
C GLU A 2 47.51 -1.92 39.04
N HIS A 3 47.22 -3.05 39.55
CA HIS A 3 46.84 -3.41 40.93
C HIS A 3 47.82 -2.74 41.96
N PRO A 4 47.72 -2.83 43.33
CA PRO A 4 47.15 -3.95 44.08
C PRO A 4 46.47 -3.62 45.46
N LEU A 5 45.77 -4.60 46.05
CA LEU A 5 46.02 -5.39 47.30
C LEU A 5 46.18 -4.66 48.66
N SER A 6 45.39 -5.10 49.68
CA SER A 6 45.84 -5.77 50.91
C SER A 6 44.67 -5.86 51.91
N LEU A 7 44.18 -7.02 52.34
CA LEU A 7 44.64 -8.01 53.33
C LEU A 7 44.93 -7.44 54.75
N LEU A 8 44.17 -8.00 55.69
CA LEU A 8 44.63 -8.55 57.02
C LEU A 8 43.40 -8.74 57.90
N GLN A 9 42.86 -9.93 58.14
CA GLN A 9 43.27 -10.93 59.17
C GLN A 9 43.52 -10.36 60.57
N THR A 10 42.72 -10.84 61.56
CA THR A 10 43.22 -11.56 62.76
C THR A 10 42.05 -12.11 63.54
N THR A 11 42.19 -13.39 63.83
CA THR A 11 41.60 -14.25 64.91
C THR A 11 42.41 -14.07 66.20
N PRO A 12 42.20 -14.85 67.29
CA PRO A 12 41.06 -15.23 68.13
C PRO A 12 41.36 -15.07 69.63
N THR A 13 40.40 -15.27 70.52
CA THR A 13 40.75 -15.78 71.90
C THR A 13 39.61 -16.57 72.53
N GLN A 14 40.02 -17.66 73.12
CA GLN A 14 39.33 -18.67 73.94
C GLN A 14 38.91 -18.12 75.31
N GLY A 15 37.95 -18.81 75.93
CA GLY A 15 37.64 -18.71 77.36
C GLY A 15 36.37 -19.46 77.74
N MET A 16 36.41 -20.70 77.84
CA MET A 16 36.32 -21.57 79.06
C MET A 16 34.96 -21.61 79.79
N ARG A 17 34.31 -22.74 79.60
CA ARG A 17 33.55 -23.65 80.54
C ARG A 17 32.86 -23.04 81.76
N TYR A 18 31.47 -23.21 81.81
CA TYR A 18 30.81 -23.81 82.98
C TYR A 18 29.61 -24.65 82.55
N PHE A 19 29.57 -25.93 82.96
CA PHE A 19 28.50 -26.88 82.83
C PHE A 19 27.44 -26.56 83.90
N LEU A 20 26.19 -26.28 83.53
CA LEU A 20 25.09 -26.33 84.47
C LEU A 20 24.01 -27.24 83.89
N PHE A 21 23.81 -28.41 84.51
CA PHE A 21 22.76 -29.36 84.25
C PHE A 21 21.41 -28.70 84.70
N LEU A 22 20.53 -28.37 83.77
CA LEU A 22 19.16 -27.97 84.07
C LEU A 22 18.24 -29.13 83.63
N ILE A 23 17.60 -29.77 84.56
CA ILE A 23 16.56 -30.78 84.35
C ILE A 23 15.33 -30.01 83.87
N THR A 24 15.01 -30.09 82.56
CA THR A 24 13.75 -29.62 81.99
C THR A 24 12.68 -30.67 82.23
N ILE A 25 11.75 -30.35 83.12
CA ILE A 25 10.48 -31.03 83.27
C ILE A 25 9.68 -30.77 82.03
N PHE A 26 9.49 -31.83 81.23
CA PHE A 26 8.61 -31.83 80.06
C PHE A 26 7.16 -31.80 80.54
N SER A 27 6.54 -30.61 80.65
CA SER A 27 5.14 -30.49 80.89
C SER A 27 4.41 -30.78 79.54
N ILE A 28 3.82 -31.95 79.45
CA ILE A 28 2.86 -32.35 78.42
C ILE A 28 1.66 -31.41 78.57
N GLN A 29 1.65 -30.35 77.79
CA GLN A 29 0.42 -29.56 77.61
C GLN A 29 -0.57 -30.44 76.82
N PRO A 30 -1.81 -30.60 77.26
CA PRO A 30 -2.82 -31.28 76.48
C PRO A 30 -3.02 -30.47 75.19
N ILE A 31 -2.82 -31.12 74.05
CA ILE A 31 -3.25 -30.58 72.74
C ILE A 31 -4.75 -30.38 72.84
N HIS A 32 -5.20 -29.14 73.09
CA HIS A 32 -6.60 -28.78 72.92
C HIS A 32 -6.88 -28.82 71.44
N ALA A 33 -7.57 -29.86 70.96
CA ALA A 33 -8.06 -29.90 69.62
C ALA A 33 -8.97 -28.65 69.44
N GLU A 34 -8.59 -27.79 68.47
CA GLU A 34 -9.34 -26.61 68.17
C GLU A 34 -10.77 -26.98 67.75
N THR A 35 -11.76 -26.52 68.51
CA THR A 35 -13.19 -26.85 68.27
C THR A 35 -13.92 -25.69 67.68
N TYR A 36 -14.77 -25.95 66.71
CA TYR A 36 -15.63 -24.95 66.13
C TYR A 36 -17.11 -25.40 66.20
N THR A 37 -17.96 -24.53 66.73
CA THR A 37 -19.41 -24.78 66.79
C THR A 37 -20.08 -24.29 65.53
N VAL A 38 -20.79 -25.18 64.84
CA VAL A 38 -21.48 -24.85 63.58
C VAL A 38 -22.74 -24.08 63.84
N GLU A 39 -22.74 -22.81 63.49
CA GLU A 39 -23.90 -21.92 63.61
C GLU A 39 -24.26 -21.33 62.25
N PRO A 40 -25.56 -21.09 61.97
CA PRO A 40 -25.96 -20.33 60.81
C PRO A 40 -25.41 -18.91 60.89
N LYS A 41 -24.66 -18.52 59.82
CA LYS A 41 -24.06 -17.17 59.69
C LYS A 41 -24.27 -16.65 58.28
N PRO A 42 -24.34 -15.33 58.11
CA PRO A 42 -24.31 -14.75 56.75
C PRO A 42 -23.03 -15.18 56.05
N PHE A 43 -23.17 -15.61 54.81
CA PHE A 43 -22.02 -16.01 53.98
C PHE A 43 -22.08 -15.23 52.66
N LYS A 44 -20.94 -14.68 52.23
CA LYS A 44 -20.80 -13.98 50.96
C LYS A 44 -19.54 -14.43 50.29
N VAL A 45 -19.64 -14.64 48.96
CA VAL A 45 -18.48 -14.76 48.10
C VAL A 45 -18.34 -13.46 47.36
N GLU A 46 -17.18 -12.88 47.47
CA GLU A 46 -16.86 -11.56 46.89
C GLU A 46 -15.70 -11.70 45.90
N THR A 47 -15.82 -11.03 44.77
CA THR A 47 -14.77 -10.97 43.75
C THR A 47 -14.35 -9.50 43.56
N THR A 48 -13.06 -9.23 43.72
CA THR A 48 -12.51 -7.87 43.58
C THR A 48 -11.92 -7.67 42.19
N LEU A 49 -12.27 -6.53 41.58
CA LEU A 49 -11.79 -6.07 40.27
C LEU A 49 -11.18 -4.68 40.38
N ASP A 50 -10.06 -4.47 39.73
CA ASP A 50 -9.52 -3.12 39.51
C ASP A 50 -10.26 -2.50 38.32
N ALA A 51 -10.90 -1.37 38.55
CA ALA A 51 -11.66 -0.65 37.53
C ALA A 51 -11.18 0.79 37.38
N VAL A 52 -11.51 1.41 36.27
CA VAL A 52 -11.23 2.80 35.96
C VAL A 52 -12.49 3.50 35.51
N PHE A 53 -12.70 4.74 35.96
CA PHE A 53 -13.78 5.60 35.47
C PHE A 53 -13.49 6.09 34.07
N LEU A 54 -14.36 5.75 33.11
CA LEU A 54 -14.29 6.24 31.75
C LEU A 54 -15.67 6.77 31.32
N PRO A 55 -15.71 7.75 30.41
CA PRO A 55 -16.96 8.30 29.92
C PRO A 55 -17.69 7.28 29.04
N THR A 56 -19.02 7.35 29.07
CA THR A 56 -19.88 6.55 28.19
C THR A 56 -19.86 7.09 26.76
N GLU A 57 -19.66 8.40 26.60
CA GLU A 57 -19.59 9.09 25.32
C GLU A 57 -18.33 9.92 25.22
N PHE A 58 -17.66 9.82 24.08
CA PHE A 58 -16.45 10.60 23.79
C PHE A 58 -16.24 10.67 22.28
N ALA A 59 -15.51 11.68 21.83
CA ALA A 59 -15.10 11.82 20.43
C ALA A 59 -13.58 11.66 20.32
N SER A 60 -13.14 10.71 19.50
CA SER A 60 -11.72 10.49 19.21
C SER A 60 -11.27 11.38 18.06
N ILE A 61 -10.16 12.08 18.25
CA ILE A 61 -9.53 12.94 17.26
C ILE A 61 -8.33 12.19 16.69
N ARG A 62 -8.37 11.93 15.39
CA ARG A 62 -7.29 11.31 14.63
C ARG A 62 -7.24 11.90 13.22
N ILE A 63 -6.12 11.73 12.54
CA ILE A 63 -5.95 12.08 11.14
C ILE A 63 -5.70 10.78 10.35
N ASP A 64 -6.41 10.64 9.24
CA ASP A 64 -6.31 9.47 8.37
C ASP A 64 -5.97 9.92 6.94
N PRO A 65 -4.75 10.44 6.70
CA PRO A 65 -4.33 10.91 5.38
C PRO A 65 -4.15 9.75 4.41
N GLU A 66 -4.33 10.04 3.11
CA GLU A 66 -4.14 9.07 2.04
C GLU A 66 -2.76 9.17 1.38
N GLU A 67 -2.18 10.37 1.31
CA GLU A 67 -0.96 10.63 0.54
C GLU A 67 0.11 11.36 1.36
N TRP A 68 -0.30 12.37 2.16
CA TRP A 68 0.63 13.20 2.91
C TRP A 68 1.08 12.55 4.21
N THR A 69 2.36 12.69 4.56
CA THR A 69 2.94 12.01 5.73
C THR A 69 3.60 12.94 6.75
N ASP A 70 3.85 14.21 6.42
CA ASP A 70 4.51 15.14 7.32
C ASP A 70 3.50 16.11 7.97
N PHE A 71 3.20 15.87 9.24
CA PHE A 71 2.28 16.65 10.04
C PHE A 71 3.01 17.25 11.24
N THR A 72 3.71 18.36 11.03
CA THR A 72 4.45 19.05 12.09
C THR A 72 3.53 20.01 12.83
N ILE A 73 3.44 19.88 14.16
CA ILE A 73 2.60 20.72 15.02
C ILE A 73 3.24 22.11 15.18
N THR A 74 2.48 23.16 14.92
CA THR A 74 2.87 24.55 15.21
C THR A 74 2.33 25.04 16.54
N SER A 75 1.09 24.67 16.88
CA SER A 75 0.47 24.93 18.16
C SER A 75 -0.58 23.88 18.51
N LEU A 76 -0.87 23.70 19.80
CA LEU A 76 -1.92 22.76 20.24
C LEU A 76 -2.52 23.20 21.57
N VAL A 77 -3.76 22.77 21.79
CA VAL A 77 -4.48 23.00 23.07
C VAL A 77 -3.95 22.06 24.15
N SER A 78 -3.70 22.56 25.33
CA SER A 78 -3.17 21.80 26.47
C SER A 78 -4.16 20.73 26.96
N HIS A 79 -3.62 19.62 27.47
CA HIS A 79 -4.41 18.59 28.15
C HIS A 79 -5.25 19.15 29.26
N GLY A 80 -6.51 18.74 29.37
CA GLY A 80 -7.44 19.22 30.42
C GLY A 80 -8.16 20.55 30.09
N THR A 81 -7.88 21.17 28.94
CA THR A 81 -8.55 22.43 28.55
C THR A 81 -9.98 22.15 28.12
N GLN A 82 -10.90 23.01 28.53
CA GLN A 82 -12.28 22.99 28.02
C GLN A 82 -12.37 23.69 26.67
N VAL A 83 -13.01 23.05 25.72
CA VAL A 83 -13.18 23.53 24.36
C VAL A 83 -14.65 23.49 23.96
N LYS A 84 -15.02 24.34 23.00
CA LYS A 84 -16.33 24.35 22.36
C LYS A 84 -16.25 23.64 21.02
N LYS A 85 -17.38 23.15 20.54
CA LYS A 85 -17.50 22.62 19.15
C LYS A 85 -16.97 23.64 18.14
N GLY A 86 -16.10 23.19 17.24
CA GLY A 86 -15.44 24.04 16.24
C GLY A 86 -14.19 24.76 16.73
N SER A 87 -13.84 24.69 18.04
CA SER A 87 -12.56 25.21 18.53
C SER A 87 -11.40 24.45 17.92
N ARG A 88 -10.38 25.17 17.44
CA ARG A 88 -9.16 24.57 16.88
C ARG A 88 -8.39 23.87 17.99
N LEU A 89 -7.99 22.61 17.73
CA LEU A 89 -7.29 21.77 18.72
C LEU A 89 -5.80 21.69 18.46
N ILE A 90 -5.41 21.56 17.20
CA ILE A 90 -4.03 21.45 16.76
C ILE A 90 -3.88 22.27 15.49
N ASP A 91 -2.85 23.11 15.43
CA ASP A 91 -2.39 23.78 14.22
C ASP A 91 -1.21 22.99 13.64
N ILE A 92 -1.29 22.68 12.36
CA ILE A 92 -0.26 21.93 11.62
C ILE A 92 0.38 22.85 10.58
N ASP A 93 1.69 22.75 10.41
CA ASP A 93 2.39 23.46 9.34
C ASP A 93 1.99 22.89 7.97
N SER A 94 1.22 23.66 7.22
CA SER A 94 0.73 23.26 5.91
C SER A 94 1.56 23.81 4.75
N ARG A 95 2.58 24.64 4.99
CA ARG A 95 3.30 25.37 3.93
C ARG A 95 3.88 24.47 2.87
N THR A 96 4.54 23.40 3.28
CA THR A 96 5.14 22.42 2.33
C THR A 96 4.08 21.68 1.54
N LEU A 97 2.95 21.35 2.14
CA LEU A 97 1.83 20.72 1.43
C LEU A 97 1.15 21.70 0.46
N ASP A 98 0.95 22.96 0.90
CA ASP A 98 0.38 24.00 0.04
C ASP A 98 1.29 24.28 -1.19
N GLU A 99 2.62 24.25 -1.02
CA GLU A 99 3.60 24.34 -2.10
C GLU A 99 3.55 23.13 -3.04
N GLU A 100 3.45 21.91 -2.50
CA GLU A 100 3.31 20.68 -3.30
C GLU A 100 2.01 20.69 -4.11
N ILE A 101 0.88 21.09 -3.50
CA ILE A 101 -0.41 21.24 -4.17
C ILE A 101 -0.28 22.25 -5.33
N ALA A 102 0.28 23.44 -5.09
CA ALA A 102 0.44 24.46 -6.11
C ALA A 102 1.37 24.01 -7.26
N SER A 103 2.44 23.28 -6.95
CA SER A 103 3.35 22.69 -7.93
C SER A 103 2.65 21.62 -8.78
N LEU A 104 1.87 20.78 -8.15
CA LEU A 104 1.12 19.71 -8.83
C LEU A 104 0.00 20.28 -9.72
N GLU A 105 -0.69 21.35 -9.29
CA GLU A 105 -1.69 22.06 -10.10
C GLU A 105 -1.08 22.59 -11.41
N LYS A 106 0.10 23.22 -11.34
CA LYS A 106 0.84 23.67 -12.54
C LYS A 106 1.27 22.48 -13.41
N SER A 107 1.70 21.40 -12.81
CA SER A 107 2.08 20.18 -13.54
C SER A 107 0.89 19.56 -14.28
N ILE A 108 -0.30 19.58 -13.68
CA ILE A 108 -1.55 19.12 -14.30
C ILE A 108 -1.92 20.00 -15.48
N GLU A 109 -1.82 21.33 -15.36
CA GLU A 109 -2.08 22.26 -16.47
C GLU A 109 -1.15 22.00 -17.65
N LEU A 110 0.16 21.88 -17.40
CA LEU A 110 1.14 21.51 -18.43
C LEU A 110 0.88 20.11 -19.01
N GLY A 111 0.52 19.17 -18.16
CA GLY A 111 0.15 17.81 -18.54
C GLY A 111 -1.05 17.78 -19.51
N ALA A 112 -2.07 18.59 -19.25
CA ALA A 112 -3.23 18.74 -20.11
C ALA A 112 -2.86 19.26 -21.51
N LEU A 113 -1.99 20.28 -21.57
CA LEU A 113 -1.52 20.84 -22.86
C LEU A 113 -0.67 19.81 -23.64
N ASN A 114 0.20 19.07 -22.95
CA ASN A 114 1.01 18.04 -23.57
C ASN A 114 0.16 16.87 -24.08
N LEU A 115 -0.86 16.48 -23.34
CA LEU A 115 -1.80 15.45 -23.74
C LEU A 115 -2.59 15.89 -24.99
N ALA A 116 -3.12 17.12 -24.98
CA ALA A 116 -3.84 17.67 -26.14
C ALA A 116 -2.95 17.69 -27.40
N LYS A 117 -1.68 18.09 -27.27
CA LYS A 117 -0.70 18.07 -28.36
C LYS A 117 -0.44 16.64 -28.85
N ALA A 118 -0.26 15.69 -27.93
CA ALA A 118 -0.03 14.28 -28.29
C ALA A 118 -1.22 13.68 -29.02
N GLN A 119 -2.46 13.98 -28.57
CA GLN A 119 -3.70 13.57 -29.21
C GLN A 119 -3.82 14.14 -30.62
N GLN A 120 -3.54 15.43 -30.82
CA GLN A 120 -3.56 16.07 -32.13
C GLN A 120 -2.56 15.42 -33.10
N GLN A 121 -1.33 15.13 -32.64
CA GLN A 121 -0.30 14.45 -33.45
C GLN A 121 -0.72 13.02 -33.80
N LEU A 122 -1.34 12.31 -32.88
CA LEU A 122 -1.86 10.98 -33.11
C LEU A 122 -2.97 11.00 -34.19
N GLU A 123 -3.93 11.89 -34.09
CA GLU A 123 -5.00 12.04 -35.12
C GLU A 123 -4.40 12.36 -36.48
N GLN A 124 -3.40 13.25 -36.54
CA GLN A 124 -2.70 13.55 -37.80
C GLN A 124 -2.01 12.29 -38.36
N LEU A 125 -1.33 11.50 -37.54
CA LEU A 125 -0.69 10.26 -37.98
C LEU A 125 -1.69 9.21 -38.45
N LYS A 126 -2.85 9.10 -37.81
CA LYS A 126 -3.94 8.21 -38.25
C LYS A 126 -4.40 8.53 -39.67
N ILE A 127 -4.38 9.81 -40.06
CA ILE A 127 -4.77 10.27 -41.42
C ILE A 127 -3.58 10.11 -42.38
N THR A 128 -2.39 10.54 -42.02
CA THR A 128 -1.24 10.60 -42.92
C THR A 128 -0.56 9.24 -43.18
N THR A 129 -0.63 8.32 -42.23
CA THR A 129 -0.04 6.96 -42.36
C THR A 129 -0.63 6.17 -43.54
N PRO A 130 -1.95 6.00 -43.68
CA PRO A 130 -2.53 5.31 -44.84
C PRO A 130 -2.25 6.00 -46.16
N LEU A 131 -2.26 7.33 -46.21
CA LEU A 131 -1.93 8.09 -47.41
C LEU A 131 -0.46 7.90 -47.81
N SER A 132 0.45 7.86 -46.85
CA SER A 132 1.88 7.59 -47.10
C SER A 132 2.12 6.15 -47.60
N LEU A 133 1.45 5.19 -47.02
CA LEU A 133 1.50 3.79 -47.48
C LEU A 133 1.00 3.66 -48.91
N GLU A 134 -0.13 4.28 -49.23
CA GLU A 134 -0.67 4.29 -50.59
C GLU A 134 0.28 4.96 -51.60
N LYS A 135 0.92 6.08 -51.21
CA LYS A 135 1.92 6.79 -52.03
C LYS A 135 3.09 5.88 -52.36
N HIS A 136 3.65 5.18 -51.38
CA HIS A 136 4.78 4.27 -51.59
C HIS A 136 4.36 3.06 -52.46
N ALA A 137 3.21 2.46 -52.19
CA ALA A 137 2.69 1.36 -52.98
C ALA A 137 2.40 1.79 -54.45
N ARG A 138 1.89 3.00 -54.67
CA ARG A 138 1.68 3.58 -56.03
C ARG A 138 3.00 3.77 -56.74
N HIS A 139 3.98 4.39 -56.08
CA HIS A 139 5.30 4.61 -56.66
C HIS A 139 6.01 3.28 -57.05
N GLU A 140 5.88 2.23 -56.28
CA GLU A 140 6.42 0.90 -56.62
C GLU A 140 5.71 0.38 -57.87
N ARG A 141 4.38 0.46 -57.95
CA ARG A 141 3.62 0.04 -59.17
C ARG A 141 4.07 0.79 -60.40
N GLU A 142 4.09 2.10 -60.33
CA GLU A 142 4.47 2.98 -61.45
C GLU A 142 5.90 2.69 -61.97
N THR A 143 6.84 2.49 -61.05
CA THR A 143 8.23 2.15 -61.43
C THR A 143 8.36 0.74 -62.02
N ASN A 144 7.59 -0.25 -61.55
CA ASN A 144 7.53 -1.57 -62.11
C ASN A 144 6.88 -1.56 -63.51
N GLU A 145 5.73 -0.88 -63.66
CA GLU A 145 5.06 -0.71 -64.97
C GLU A 145 5.99 -0.05 -65.97
N ASN A 146 6.71 1.00 -65.56
CA ASN A 146 7.70 1.67 -66.41
C ASN A 146 8.86 0.79 -66.80
N LEU A 147 9.33 -0.11 -65.91
CA LEU A 147 10.36 -1.11 -66.24
C LEU A 147 9.82 -2.16 -67.21
N GLU A 148 8.65 -2.72 -66.95
CA GLU A 148 7.99 -3.70 -67.82
C GLU A 148 7.74 -3.13 -69.21
N HIS A 149 7.17 -1.94 -69.32
CA HIS A 149 6.96 -1.25 -70.62
C HIS A 149 8.30 -1.02 -71.35
N HIS A 150 9.34 -0.59 -70.64
CA HIS A 150 10.67 -0.42 -71.22
C HIS A 150 11.23 -1.73 -71.75
N LEU A 151 11.12 -2.83 -71.02
CA LEU A 151 11.56 -4.17 -71.45
C LEU A 151 10.75 -4.70 -72.64
N ALA A 152 9.43 -4.55 -72.57
CA ALA A 152 8.54 -5.13 -73.57
C ALA A 152 8.54 -4.33 -74.91
N THR A 153 8.63 -3.01 -74.83
CA THR A 153 8.40 -2.14 -75.99
C THR A 153 9.51 -1.10 -76.18
N GLY A 154 9.84 -0.37 -75.14
CA GLY A 154 10.73 0.77 -75.24
C GLY A 154 12.15 0.43 -75.70
N GLN A 155 12.80 -0.50 -75.06
CA GLN A 155 14.16 -0.96 -75.40
C GLN A 155 14.25 -1.65 -76.75
N PRO A 156 13.37 -2.62 -77.14
CA PRO A 156 13.36 -3.23 -78.44
C PRO A 156 13.16 -2.22 -79.52
N LEU A 157 12.22 -1.28 -79.41
CA LEU A 157 12.00 -0.23 -80.41
C LEU A 157 13.21 0.71 -80.54
N GLN A 158 13.85 1.08 -79.39
CA GLN A 158 15.06 1.89 -79.43
C GLN A 158 16.20 1.21 -80.16
N ILE A 159 16.43 -0.08 -79.87
CA ILE A 159 17.48 -0.92 -80.53
C ILE A 159 17.17 -1.01 -82.05
N GLU A 160 15.90 -1.20 -82.44
CA GLU A 160 15.50 -1.28 -83.84
C GLU A 160 15.73 0.06 -84.55
N ASN A 161 15.39 1.18 -83.92
CA ASN A 161 15.60 2.54 -84.45
C ASN A 161 17.08 2.83 -84.68
N ILE A 162 17.97 2.43 -83.73
CA ILE A 162 19.42 2.60 -83.86
C ILE A 162 19.90 1.77 -85.07
N LYS A 163 19.49 0.52 -85.21
CA LYS A 163 19.84 -0.32 -86.34
C LYS A 163 19.35 0.27 -87.66
N ARG A 164 18.09 0.71 -87.71
CA ARG A 164 17.52 1.37 -88.92
C ARG A 164 18.29 2.63 -89.34
N ASN A 165 18.82 3.38 -88.36
CA ASN A 165 19.64 4.58 -88.69
C ASN A 165 20.94 4.18 -89.41
N VAL A 166 21.61 3.10 -88.93
CA VAL A 166 22.79 2.56 -89.64
C VAL A 166 22.43 2.03 -91.02
N THR A 167 21.34 1.21 -91.12
CA THR A 167 20.88 0.68 -92.40
C THR A 167 20.51 1.80 -93.38
N ARG A 168 19.92 2.89 -92.89
CA ARG A 168 19.63 4.08 -93.76
C ARG A 168 20.91 4.74 -94.27
N ALA A 169 21.96 4.87 -93.47
CA ALA A 169 23.24 5.41 -93.85
C ALA A 169 23.98 4.46 -94.81
N GLU A 170 23.85 3.10 -94.61
CA GLU A 170 24.36 2.14 -95.54
C GLU A 170 23.72 2.23 -96.90
N PHE A 171 22.35 2.32 -96.90
CA PHE A 171 21.61 2.49 -98.14
C PHE A 171 21.98 3.75 -98.91
N TYR A 172 22.12 4.88 -98.15
CA TYR A 172 22.52 6.17 -98.73
C TYR A 172 23.92 6.12 -99.34
N LEU A 173 24.87 5.46 -98.66
CA LEU A 173 26.20 5.23 -99.21
C LEU A 173 26.15 4.38 -100.48
N ALA A 174 25.38 3.25 -100.47
CA ALA A 174 25.24 2.37 -101.62
C ALA A 174 24.67 3.10 -102.84
N SER A 175 23.63 3.93 -102.62
CA SER A 175 23.02 4.78 -103.66
C SER A 175 24.01 5.83 -104.22
N GLN A 176 24.83 6.49 -103.38
CA GLN A 176 25.85 7.43 -103.89
C GLN A 176 27.01 6.71 -104.60
N GLN A 177 27.35 5.47 -104.22
CA GLN A 177 28.34 4.66 -104.91
C GLN A 177 27.83 4.22 -106.25
N GLU A 178 26.58 3.77 -106.32
CA GLU A 178 25.92 3.34 -107.58
C GLU A 178 25.84 4.53 -108.56
N GLU A 179 25.41 5.73 -108.08
CA GLU A 179 25.37 6.95 -108.89
C GLU A 179 26.77 7.30 -109.44
N LEU A 180 27.85 7.24 -108.65
CA LEU A 180 29.21 7.46 -109.06
C LEU A 180 29.66 6.43 -110.07
N GLU A 181 29.31 5.10 -109.88
CA GLU A 181 29.68 4.03 -110.83
C GLU A 181 28.96 4.22 -112.19
N GLN A 182 27.69 4.62 -112.14
CA GLN A 182 26.94 4.93 -113.37
C GLN A 182 27.55 6.12 -114.14
N LEU A 183 27.89 7.21 -113.39
CA LEU A 183 28.59 8.36 -113.96
C LEU A 183 29.95 7.97 -114.55
N LEU A 184 30.75 7.13 -113.86
CA LEU A 184 32.04 6.66 -114.38
C LEU A 184 31.86 5.85 -115.70
N LYS A 185 30.88 4.91 -115.70
CA LYS A 185 30.59 4.16 -116.91
C LYS A 185 30.14 5.04 -118.07
N MET A 186 29.31 6.03 -117.84
CA MET A 186 28.80 6.97 -118.90
C MET A 186 29.93 7.79 -119.48
N TYR A 187 30.90 8.20 -118.65
CA TYR A 187 31.99 9.01 -119.14
C TYR A 187 33.27 8.21 -119.58
N GLU A 188 33.37 6.85 -119.34
CA GLU A 188 34.34 5.96 -119.95
C GLU A 188 34.14 5.71 -121.40
N GLU A 189 32.93 5.92 -121.97
CA GLU A 189 32.60 5.72 -123.38
C GLU A 189 32.81 6.97 -124.22
N ASP A 190 33.19 8.13 -123.63
CA ASP A 190 33.39 9.36 -124.37
C ASP A 190 34.90 9.83 -124.31
N ASP A 191 35.63 9.81 -125.46
CA ASP A 191 37.10 9.99 -125.65
C ASP A 191 37.57 11.42 -125.33
N LYS A 192 36.64 12.37 -124.96
CA LYS A 192 36.97 13.70 -124.56
C LYS A 192 36.23 14.13 -123.29
N THR A 193 36.84 14.00 -122.16
CA THR A 193 36.32 14.55 -120.93
C THR A 193 36.42 16.06 -120.86
N GLU A 194 35.23 16.71 -120.91
CA GLU A 194 35.15 18.21 -120.75
C GLU A 194 35.29 18.62 -119.29
N GLU A 195 35.77 19.83 -119.00
CA GLU A 195 35.95 20.34 -117.56
C GLU A 195 34.66 20.25 -116.75
N THR A 196 33.51 20.23 -117.36
CA THR A 196 32.17 20.14 -116.71
C THR A 196 31.96 18.71 -116.22
N GLU A 197 32.34 17.69 -116.88
CA GLU A 197 32.29 16.24 -116.54
C GLU A 197 33.20 15.88 -115.37
N GLU A 198 34.45 16.44 -115.41
CA GLU A 198 35.42 16.29 -114.27
C GLU A 198 34.82 16.90 -113.01
N MET A 199 34.21 18.06 -113.13
CA MET A 199 33.57 18.70 -111.99
C MET A 199 32.36 17.90 -111.43
N ILE A 200 31.57 17.27 -112.30
CA ILE A 200 30.48 16.37 -111.91
C ILE A 200 31.02 15.17 -111.20
N LEU A 201 32.02 14.47 -111.75
CA LEU A 201 32.67 13.32 -111.09
C LEU A 201 33.32 13.71 -109.79
N LYS A 202 33.97 14.87 -109.65
CA LYS A 202 34.56 15.36 -108.41
C LYS A 202 33.48 15.55 -107.33
N ARG A 203 32.30 16.08 -107.71
CA ARG A 203 31.14 16.28 -106.87
C ARG A 203 30.59 14.91 -106.41
N ALA A 204 30.42 13.96 -107.31
CA ALA A 204 29.95 12.59 -107.01
C ALA A 204 30.91 11.91 -106.03
N ARG A 205 32.23 11.94 -106.26
CA ARG A 205 33.26 11.45 -105.29
C ARG A 205 33.16 12.06 -103.96
N TYR A 206 32.91 13.38 -103.87
CA TYR A 206 32.72 14.11 -102.60
C TYR A 206 31.46 13.63 -101.89
N TYR A 207 30.36 13.36 -102.64
CA TYR A 207 29.15 12.84 -102.05
C TYR A 207 29.34 11.40 -101.50
N VAL A 208 30.10 10.55 -102.19
CA VAL A 208 30.47 9.23 -101.70
C VAL A 208 31.34 9.32 -100.44
N ASP A 209 32.34 10.23 -100.39
CA ASP A 209 33.18 10.40 -99.23
C ASP A 209 32.38 10.95 -98.04
N ARG A 210 31.46 11.88 -98.28
CA ARG A 210 30.54 12.37 -97.26
C ARG A 210 29.60 11.29 -96.75
N ALA A 211 29.10 10.40 -97.63
CA ALA A 211 28.27 9.28 -97.28
C ALA A 211 29.04 8.20 -96.48
N LYS A 212 30.32 7.93 -96.83
CA LYS A 212 31.20 7.06 -96.03
C LYS A 212 31.40 7.61 -94.62
N PHE A 213 31.71 8.90 -94.48
CA PHE A 213 31.87 9.54 -93.20
C PHE A 213 30.54 9.50 -92.39
N GLY A 214 29.41 9.72 -93.08
CA GLY A 214 28.09 9.63 -92.42
C GLY A 214 27.79 8.20 -91.94
N LEU A 215 28.12 7.17 -92.68
CA LEU A 215 28.00 5.78 -92.21
C LEU A 215 28.92 5.45 -91.07
N GLU A 216 30.17 5.88 -91.12
CA GLU A 216 31.13 5.65 -89.99
C GLU A 216 30.64 6.32 -88.69
N SER A 217 30.18 7.56 -88.77
CA SER A 217 29.60 8.28 -87.67
C SER A 217 28.36 7.56 -87.10
N ALA A 218 27.45 7.10 -88.01
CA ALA A 218 26.23 6.37 -87.60
C ALA A 218 26.57 5.02 -86.93
N ARG A 219 27.65 4.34 -87.36
CA ARG A 219 28.13 3.11 -86.76
C ARG A 219 28.72 3.34 -85.38
N GLN A 220 29.55 4.35 -85.22
CA GLN A 220 30.17 4.71 -83.92
C GLN A 220 29.10 5.14 -82.92
N GLU A 221 28.13 5.94 -83.34
CA GLU A 221 26.98 6.32 -82.49
C GLU A 221 26.13 5.10 -82.07
N ALA A 222 25.83 4.23 -83.06
CA ALA A 222 25.10 3.01 -82.82
C ALA A 222 25.83 2.05 -81.83
N GLU A 223 27.13 1.92 -81.97
CA GLU A 223 27.96 1.12 -81.06
C GLU A 223 27.94 1.68 -79.65
N TRP A 224 28.09 2.99 -79.49
CA TRP A 224 27.98 3.63 -78.17
C TRP A 224 26.61 3.49 -77.57
N GLU A 225 25.56 3.75 -78.33
CA GLU A 225 24.16 3.61 -77.91
C GLU A 225 23.86 2.18 -77.47
N LEU A 226 24.19 1.16 -78.29
CA LEU A 226 23.89 -0.23 -78.02
C LEU A 226 24.73 -0.82 -76.88
N LYS A 227 26.02 -0.46 -76.81
CA LYS A 227 26.91 -1.04 -75.80
C LYS A 227 26.88 -0.32 -74.45
N THR A 228 26.51 0.96 -74.46
CA THR A 228 26.63 1.82 -73.28
C THR A 228 25.31 2.45 -72.84
N HIS A 229 24.65 3.19 -73.70
CA HIS A 229 23.49 4.01 -73.33
C HIS A 229 22.25 3.15 -73.03
N VAL A 230 21.86 2.25 -73.89
CA VAL A 230 20.73 1.35 -73.72
C VAL A 230 20.87 0.45 -72.47
N PRO A 231 22.02 -0.22 -72.23
CA PRO A 231 22.18 -0.98 -71.00
C PRO A 231 22.14 -0.13 -69.72
N ARG A 232 22.71 1.08 -69.72
CA ARG A 232 22.65 2.03 -68.59
C ARG A 232 21.24 2.48 -68.29
N GLN A 233 20.43 2.75 -69.33
CA GLN A 233 19.01 3.08 -69.12
C GLN A 233 18.26 1.92 -68.46
N LEU A 234 18.46 0.71 -68.91
CA LEU A 234 17.86 -0.46 -68.33
C LEU A 234 18.26 -0.66 -66.87
N GLU A 235 19.56 -0.53 -66.55
CA GLU A 235 20.06 -0.65 -65.17
C GLU A 235 19.49 0.45 -64.28
N SER A 236 19.39 1.69 -64.76
CA SER A 236 18.74 2.82 -64.08
C SER A 236 17.27 2.50 -63.74
N LYS A 237 16.50 1.95 -64.70
CA LYS A 237 15.13 1.58 -64.46
C LYS A 237 14.95 0.40 -63.49
N LYS A 238 15.83 -0.60 -63.58
CA LYS A 238 15.87 -1.71 -62.62
C LYS A 238 16.18 -1.21 -61.20
N LEU A 239 17.15 -0.31 -61.07
CA LEU A 239 17.52 0.28 -59.78
C LEU A 239 16.36 1.14 -59.23
N ALA A 240 15.66 1.92 -60.03
CA ALA A 240 14.50 2.68 -59.61
C ALA A 240 13.39 1.75 -59.09
N ALA A 241 13.05 0.67 -59.81
CA ALA A 241 12.06 -0.30 -59.35
C ALA A 241 12.47 -0.99 -58.05
N LYS A 242 13.74 -1.40 -57.94
CA LYS A 242 14.29 -1.98 -56.71
C LYS A 242 14.21 -1.04 -55.53
N ASN A 243 14.58 0.21 -55.70
CA ASN A 243 14.54 1.23 -54.64
C ASN A 243 13.09 1.53 -54.23
N ALA A 244 12.16 1.63 -55.19
CA ALA A 244 10.74 1.82 -54.88
C ALA A 244 10.15 0.65 -54.07
N ARG A 245 10.52 -0.59 -54.41
CA ARG A 245 10.14 -1.79 -53.66
C ARG A 245 10.69 -1.79 -52.22
N ILE A 246 11.98 -1.47 -52.07
CA ILE A 246 12.61 -1.36 -50.74
C ILE A 246 11.92 -0.29 -49.91
N ALA A 247 11.68 0.87 -50.49
CA ALA A 247 11.01 2.00 -49.81
C ALA A 247 9.56 1.64 -49.39
N ASN A 248 8.81 0.96 -50.26
CA ASN A 248 7.46 0.50 -49.90
C ASN A 248 7.49 -0.57 -48.79
N THR A 249 8.42 -1.54 -48.87
CA THR A 249 8.58 -2.55 -47.83
C THR A 249 8.96 -1.95 -46.48
N ALA A 250 9.84 -0.97 -46.47
CA ALA A 250 10.22 -0.21 -45.25
C ALA A 250 9.01 0.57 -44.70
N ALA A 251 8.30 1.32 -45.56
CA ALA A 251 7.13 2.07 -45.17
C ALA A 251 6.02 1.19 -44.54
N GLN A 252 5.77 0.02 -45.12
CA GLN A 252 4.78 -0.94 -44.59
C GLN A 252 5.11 -1.42 -43.18
N LYS A 253 6.36 -1.43 -42.78
CA LYS A 253 6.79 -1.84 -41.41
C LYS A 253 6.92 -0.67 -40.45
N GLU A 254 7.47 0.45 -40.90
CA GLU A 254 7.82 1.58 -40.06
C GLU A 254 6.60 2.45 -39.73
N LEU A 255 5.80 2.84 -40.75
CA LEU A 255 4.71 3.76 -40.54
C LEU A 255 3.62 3.23 -39.57
N PRO A 256 3.17 1.98 -39.66
CA PRO A 256 2.23 1.43 -38.66
C PRO A 256 2.85 1.32 -37.27
N ARG A 257 4.13 1.00 -37.17
CA ARG A 257 4.85 0.95 -35.89
C ARG A 257 4.94 2.32 -35.23
N ASP A 258 5.27 3.35 -36.01
CA ASP A 258 5.34 4.73 -35.52
C ASP A 258 3.98 5.23 -35.03
N LEU A 259 2.91 4.88 -35.74
CA LEU A 259 1.53 5.14 -35.30
C LEU A 259 1.22 4.43 -33.99
N GLN A 260 1.62 3.17 -33.83
CA GLN A 260 1.42 2.38 -32.59
C GLN A 260 2.21 2.99 -31.42
N ILE A 261 3.46 3.36 -31.66
CA ILE A 261 4.29 4.04 -30.62
C ILE A 261 3.60 5.33 -30.18
N LYS A 262 3.13 6.14 -31.13
CA LYS A 262 2.47 7.40 -30.81
C LYS A 262 1.16 7.18 -30.03
N GLN A 263 0.42 6.13 -30.35
CA GLN A 263 -0.76 5.74 -29.56
C GLN A 263 -0.36 5.43 -28.11
N GLN A 264 0.65 4.58 -27.89
CA GLN A 264 1.12 4.23 -26.56
C GLN A 264 1.65 5.42 -25.76
N GLU A 265 2.37 6.34 -26.41
CA GLU A 265 2.84 7.59 -25.78
C GLU A 265 1.66 8.45 -25.33
N THR A 266 0.62 8.55 -26.18
CA THR A 266 -0.58 9.33 -25.86
C THR A 266 -1.37 8.70 -24.73
N ASP A 267 -1.54 7.38 -24.73
CA ASP A 267 -2.23 6.64 -23.67
C ASP A 267 -1.49 6.77 -22.35
N LYS A 268 -0.15 6.69 -22.39
CA LYS A 268 0.69 6.93 -21.20
C LYS A 268 0.53 8.36 -20.67
N ALA A 269 0.60 9.36 -21.55
CA ALA A 269 0.42 10.74 -21.14
C ALA A 269 -0.97 10.99 -20.51
N ALA A 270 -2.02 10.34 -21.03
CA ALA A 270 -3.37 10.41 -20.46
C ALA A 270 -3.41 9.79 -19.06
N LYS A 271 -2.78 8.63 -18.88
CA LYS A 271 -2.70 7.95 -17.59
C LYS A 271 -1.92 8.79 -16.56
N ASP A 272 -0.73 9.26 -16.91
CA ASP A 272 0.11 10.09 -16.03
C ASP A 272 -0.63 11.39 -15.62
N HIS A 273 -1.38 11.98 -16.54
CA HIS A 273 -2.20 13.15 -16.25
C HIS A 273 -3.33 12.84 -15.26
N GLN A 274 -4.03 11.71 -15.44
CA GLN A 274 -5.10 11.28 -14.53
C GLN A 274 -4.55 10.95 -13.13
N GLU A 275 -3.41 10.25 -13.03
CA GLU A 275 -2.75 9.94 -11.76
C GLU A 275 -2.39 11.21 -10.98
N ASN A 276 -1.93 12.25 -11.67
CA ASN A 276 -1.66 13.55 -11.04
C ASN A 276 -2.93 14.24 -10.53
N ILE A 277 -4.05 14.15 -11.27
CA ILE A 277 -5.35 14.67 -10.81
C ILE A 277 -5.81 13.92 -9.54
N ASP A 278 -5.72 12.60 -9.54
CA ASP A 278 -6.11 11.79 -8.40
C ASP A 278 -5.22 12.08 -7.17
N LYS A 279 -3.91 12.22 -7.38
CA LYS A 279 -2.97 12.64 -6.34
C LYS A 279 -3.31 14.02 -5.78
N LEU A 280 -3.64 14.98 -6.64
CA LEU A 280 -4.06 16.32 -6.21
C LEU A 280 -5.31 16.28 -5.35
N ALA A 281 -6.30 15.46 -5.72
CA ALA A 281 -7.53 15.30 -4.94
C ALA A 281 -7.24 14.77 -3.55
N LYS A 282 -6.35 13.76 -3.43
CA LYS A 282 -5.92 13.20 -2.14
C LYS A 282 -5.16 14.23 -1.30
N LEU A 283 -4.19 14.94 -1.88
CA LEU A 283 -3.44 15.98 -1.16
C LEU A 283 -4.36 17.11 -0.66
N LYS A 284 -5.36 17.51 -1.44
CA LYS A 284 -6.37 18.49 -1.00
C LYS A 284 -7.26 17.95 0.13
N SER A 285 -7.61 16.66 0.10
CA SER A 285 -8.31 15.99 1.20
C SER A 285 -7.46 15.98 2.46
N ASP A 286 -6.19 15.59 2.34
CA ASP A 286 -5.25 15.57 3.45
C ASP A 286 -5.00 16.97 4.02
N ARG A 287 -4.97 18.00 3.16
CA ARG A 287 -4.88 19.40 3.57
C ARG A 287 -6.07 19.84 4.41
N ALA A 288 -7.28 19.41 4.03
CA ALA A 288 -8.48 19.70 4.81
C ALA A 288 -8.47 19.04 6.19
N MET A 289 -7.82 17.87 6.32
CA MET A 289 -7.66 17.19 7.62
C MET A 289 -6.68 17.88 8.56
N MET A 290 -5.85 18.82 8.09
CA MET A 290 -4.96 19.61 8.94
C MET A 290 -5.70 20.64 9.80
N ASP A 291 -6.93 20.97 9.47
CA ASP A 291 -7.79 21.83 10.28
C ASP A 291 -8.48 21.00 11.37
N ILE A 292 -7.70 20.61 12.40
CA ILE A 292 -8.18 19.74 13.47
C ILE A 292 -8.99 20.57 14.48
N VAL A 293 -10.31 20.41 14.41
CA VAL A 293 -11.26 21.12 15.28
C VAL A 293 -12.04 20.15 16.18
N SER A 294 -12.54 20.67 17.32
CA SER A 294 -13.37 19.88 18.22
C SER A 294 -14.75 19.58 17.61
N PRO A 295 -15.20 18.32 17.56
CA PRO A 295 -16.52 17.98 17.08
C PRO A 295 -17.65 18.27 18.09
N ALA A 296 -17.31 18.47 19.37
CA ALA A 296 -18.27 18.67 20.45
C ALA A 296 -17.71 19.61 21.53
N ASP A 297 -18.60 20.13 22.38
CA ASP A 297 -18.18 20.83 23.61
C ASP A 297 -17.67 19.81 24.62
N GLY A 298 -16.54 20.09 25.28
CA GLY A 298 -15.98 19.13 26.23
C GLY A 298 -14.57 19.48 26.71
N THR A 299 -13.93 18.52 27.34
CA THR A 299 -12.57 18.63 27.85
C THR A 299 -11.63 17.79 27.01
N VAL A 300 -10.48 18.34 26.66
CA VAL A 300 -9.45 17.69 25.85
C VAL A 300 -8.63 16.73 26.69
N TYR A 301 -8.60 15.46 26.30
CA TYR A 301 -7.70 14.45 26.88
C TYR A 301 -6.72 13.96 25.81
N TYR A 302 -5.41 13.98 26.10
CA TYR A 302 -4.40 13.42 25.22
C TYR A 302 -4.49 11.88 25.22
N GLY A 303 -4.45 11.26 24.06
CA GLY A 303 -4.50 9.81 23.91
C GLY A 303 -5.87 9.25 23.64
N GLU A 304 -5.98 7.94 23.79
CA GLU A 304 -7.17 7.16 23.43
C GLU A 304 -7.78 6.42 24.61
N ILE A 305 -9.09 6.20 24.53
CA ILE A 305 -9.82 5.28 25.39
C ILE A 305 -10.04 4.00 24.56
N LYS A 306 -9.42 2.91 25.00
CA LYS A 306 -9.46 1.64 24.28
C LYS A 306 -9.46 0.47 25.25
N HIS A 307 -10.33 -0.54 24.99
CA HIS A 307 -10.43 -1.74 25.82
C HIS A 307 -10.62 -1.48 27.31
N GLY A 308 -11.43 -0.48 27.65
CA GLY A 308 -11.69 -0.14 29.05
C GLY A 308 -10.51 0.51 29.80
N ALA A 309 -9.58 1.09 29.08
CA ALA A 309 -8.47 1.84 29.66
C ALA A 309 -8.19 3.13 28.88
N TRP A 310 -7.79 4.18 29.57
CA TRP A 310 -7.25 5.38 28.95
C TRP A 310 -5.73 5.30 28.88
N SER A 311 -5.18 5.62 27.71
CA SER A 311 -3.74 5.59 27.42
C SER A 311 -3.30 6.85 26.70
N ALA A 312 -2.37 7.59 27.30
CA ALA A 312 -1.73 8.77 26.70
C ALA A 312 -0.27 8.52 26.29
N SER A 313 0.35 7.44 26.77
CA SER A 313 1.80 7.21 26.67
C SER A 313 2.36 7.19 25.25
N ALA A 314 1.54 6.80 24.26
CA ALA A 314 1.95 6.76 22.87
C ALA A 314 2.03 8.15 22.22
N VAL A 315 1.22 9.09 22.64
CA VAL A 315 1.06 10.41 22.00
C VAL A 315 1.58 11.57 22.83
N GLU A 316 1.73 11.40 24.14
CA GLU A 316 2.16 12.48 25.06
C GLU A 316 3.52 13.08 24.67
N LYS A 317 4.43 12.25 24.14
CA LYS A 317 5.77 12.68 23.72
C LYS A 317 5.80 13.40 22.37
N ILE A 318 4.75 13.25 21.57
CA ILE A 318 4.64 13.85 20.23
C ILE A 318 3.69 15.03 20.19
N LEU A 319 2.76 15.14 21.15
CA LEU A 319 1.82 16.26 21.28
C LEU A 319 2.49 17.46 21.98
N LEU A 320 3.42 18.06 21.26
CA LEU A 320 4.15 19.28 21.66
C LEU A 320 4.47 20.09 20.41
N GLU A 321 4.76 21.38 20.59
CA GLU A 321 5.19 22.26 19.49
C GLU A 321 6.46 21.71 18.82
N GLY A 322 6.47 21.63 17.49
CA GLY A 322 7.51 20.98 16.69
C GLY A 322 7.43 19.47 16.65
N GLY A 323 6.48 18.86 17.35
CA GLY A 323 6.24 17.41 17.31
C GLY A 323 5.64 16.97 15.97
N LYS A 324 5.95 15.73 15.56
CA LYS A 324 5.41 15.13 14.32
C LYS A 324 4.29 14.16 14.64
N LEU A 325 3.10 14.44 14.15
CA LEU A 325 1.95 13.54 14.32
C LEU A 325 2.13 12.26 13.50
N ARG A 326 1.58 11.19 14.05
CA ARG A 326 1.49 9.91 13.36
C ARG A 326 0.09 9.75 12.78
N ALA A 327 0.01 9.49 11.48
CA ALA A 327 -1.24 9.13 10.83
C ALA A 327 -1.86 7.88 11.47
N HIS A 328 -3.19 7.75 11.36
CA HIS A 328 -3.98 6.60 11.82
C HIS A 328 -3.88 6.32 13.34
N THR A 329 -3.44 7.32 14.11
CA THR A 329 -3.33 7.22 15.57
C THR A 329 -4.29 8.21 16.23
N THR A 330 -5.02 7.78 17.24
CA THR A 330 -5.84 8.70 18.05
C THR A 330 -4.92 9.62 18.85
N LEU A 331 -5.02 10.90 18.57
CA LEU A 331 -4.20 11.95 19.18
C LEU A 331 -4.80 12.44 20.49
N MET A 332 -6.07 12.76 20.44
CA MET A 332 -6.83 13.34 21.55
C MET A 332 -8.22 12.71 21.62
N THR A 333 -8.81 12.76 22.78
CA THR A 333 -10.19 12.37 23.03
C THR A 333 -10.91 13.56 23.67
N ILE A 334 -12.04 13.96 23.10
CA ILE A 334 -12.90 15.00 23.67
C ILE A 334 -13.98 14.34 24.50
N ILE A 335 -14.01 14.67 25.77
CA ILE A 335 -15.02 14.15 26.71
C ILE A 335 -16.04 15.25 26.97
N PRO A 336 -17.30 15.08 26.60
CA PRO A 336 -18.36 16.04 26.89
C PRO A 336 -18.47 16.34 28.41
N SER A 337 -18.72 17.57 28.74
CA SER A 337 -18.80 18.00 30.18
C SER A 337 -19.95 17.34 30.93
N ASN A 338 -20.97 16.87 30.24
CA ASN A 338 -22.15 16.15 30.77
C ASN A 338 -22.08 14.63 30.54
N ALA A 339 -20.95 14.08 30.09
CA ALA A 339 -20.85 12.64 29.88
C ALA A 339 -20.96 11.87 31.20
N SER A 340 -21.82 10.86 31.23
CA SER A 340 -21.87 9.91 32.32
C SER A 340 -20.60 9.09 32.40
N LEU A 341 -20.16 8.76 33.62
CA LEU A 341 -18.97 7.95 33.84
C LEU A 341 -19.36 6.55 34.31
N ASN A 342 -18.88 5.53 33.60
CA ASN A 342 -18.98 4.14 34.05
C ASN A 342 -17.61 3.64 34.51
N LEU A 343 -17.62 2.57 35.31
CA LEU A 343 -16.43 1.84 35.69
C LEU A 343 -16.19 0.71 34.69
N TYR A 344 -14.98 0.63 34.21
CA TYR A 344 -14.54 -0.43 33.31
C TYR A 344 -13.44 -1.23 33.98
N ALA A 345 -13.64 -2.56 34.04
CA ALA A 345 -12.67 -3.50 34.60
C ALA A 345 -12.32 -4.58 33.59
N LEU A 346 -11.12 -5.10 33.69
CA LEU A 346 -10.64 -6.25 32.93
C LEU A 346 -10.59 -7.47 33.85
N ALA A 347 -11.64 -8.29 33.85
CA ALA A 347 -11.72 -9.53 34.65
C ALA A 347 -10.89 -10.63 34.02
N ALA A 348 -10.06 -11.30 34.82
CA ALA A 348 -9.42 -12.54 34.41
C ALA A 348 -10.44 -13.70 34.38
N GLU A 349 -10.22 -14.71 33.57
CA GLU A 349 -11.14 -15.85 33.39
C GLU A 349 -11.51 -16.51 34.73
N GLU A 350 -10.55 -16.67 35.62
CA GLU A 350 -10.74 -17.24 36.94
C GLU A 350 -11.75 -16.48 37.82
N LYS A 351 -11.94 -15.19 37.56
CA LYS A 351 -12.85 -14.31 38.31
C LYS A 351 -14.24 -14.21 37.69
N LEU A 352 -14.45 -14.81 36.51
CA LEU A 352 -15.73 -14.75 35.82
C LEU A 352 -16.84 -15.58 36.50
N ALA A 353 -16.45 -16.61 37.27
CA ALA A 353 -17.40 -17.45 37.96
C ALA A 353 -18.27 -16.61 38.94
N GLY A 354 -19.55 -16.47 38.64
CA GLY A 354 -20.50 -15.68 39.43
C GLY A 354 -20.58 -14.20 39.04
N ILE A 355 -19.78 -13.69 38.09
CA ILE A 355 -19.99 -12.35 37.52
C ILE A 355 -21.03 -12.45 36.42
N SER A 356 -22.20 -11.89 36.65
CA SER A 356 -23.32 -11.86 35.69
C SER A 356 -23.90 -10.46 35.58
N HIS A 357 -24.61 -10.23 34.48
CA HIS A 357 -25.37 -8.99 34.30
C HIS A 357 -26.35 -8.79 35.48
N GLY A 358 -26.38 -7.58 36.04
CA GLY A 358 -27.20 -7.24 37.20
C GLY A 358 -26.62 -7.66 38.56
N ALA A 359 -25.44 -8.28 38.61
CA ALA A 359 -24.76 -8.56 39.88
C ALA A 359 -24.39 -7.24 40.59
N ASN A 360 -24.72 -7.17 41.86
CA ASN A 360 -24.53 -6.00 42.71
C ASN A 360 -23.21 -6.10 43.49
N GLY A 361 -22.70 -4.95 43.87
CA GLY A 361 -21.50 -4.83 44.67
C GLY A 361 -21.31 -3.43 45.23
N TYR A 362 -20.09 -3.17 45.64
CA TYR A 362 -19.71 -1.85 46.11
C TYR A 362 -18.32 -1.51 45.56
N ALA A 363 -18.05 -0.23 45.40
CA ALA A 363 -16.76 0.24 44.95
C ALA A 363 -16.19 1.29 45.89
N THR A 364 -14.86 1.37 45.93
CA THR A 364 -14.11 2.38 46.70
C THR A 364 -13.07 3.03 45.80
N ILE A 365 -12.85 4.32 45.94
CA ILE A 365 -11.78 5.03 45.24
C ILE A 365 -10.59 5.27 46.20
N LYS A 366 -9.36 5.25 45.64
CA LYS A 366 -8.15 5.40 46.47
C LYS A 366 -8.10 6.72 47.26
N GLN A 367 -8.73 7.77 46.76
CA GLN A 367 -8.80 9.08 47.43
C GLN A 367 -9.73 9.07 48.66
N HIS A 368 -10.75 8.18 48.69
CA HIS A 368 -11.70 8.03 49.78
C HIS A 368 -11.89 6.56 50.14
N PRO A 369 -10.86 5.88 50.71
CA PRO A 369 -10.88 4.44 50.93
C PRO A 369 -11.96 3.99 51.95
N HIS A 370 -12.46 4.88 52.78
CA HIS A 370 -13.51 4.61 53.78
C HIS A 370 -14.93 4.92 53.29
N LYS A 371 -15.08 5.49 52.06
CA LYS A 371 -16.39 5.76 51.47
C LYS A 371 -16.62 4.77 50.34
N SER A 372 -17.57 3.87 50.51
CA SER A 372 -18.02 2.97 49.47
C SER A 372 -19.32 3.46 48.83
N PHE A 373 -19.53 3.16 47.57
CA PHE A 373 -20.75 3.43 46.84
C PHE A 373 -21.25 2.18 46.11
N PRO A 374 -22.56 2.03 45.96
CA PRO A 374 -23.14 0.87 45.28
C PRO A 374 -22.73 0.84 43.79
N VAL A 375 -22.59 -0.37 43.27
CA VAL A 375 -22.33 -0.60 41.84
C VAL A 375 -23.15 -1.80 41.36
N SER A 376 -23.46 -1.82 40.07
CA SER A 376 -24.08 -2.96 39.41
C SER A 376 -23.39 -3.26 38.08
N ILE A 377 -23.28 -4.55 37.70
CA ILE A 377 -22.72 -4.94 36.42
C ILE A 377 -23.77 -4.71 35.34
N SER A 378 -23.47 -3.79 34.41
CA SER A 378 -24.30 -3.49 33.24
C SER A 378 -23.89 -4.23 31.99
N GLY A 379 -22.67 -4.79 31.93
CA GLY A 379 -22.19 -5.53 30.76
C GLY A 379 -20.96 -6.39 31.04
N LEU A 380 -20.91 -7.53 30.37
CA LEU A 380 -19.75 -8.44 30.36
C LEU A 380 -19.49 -8.83 28.92
N ALA A 381 -18.26 -8.59 28.42
CA ALA A 381 -17.90 -8.98 27.07
C ALA A 381 -17.90 -10.50 26.92
N GLY A 382 -18.56 -11.01 25.88
CA GLY A 382 -18.62 -12.46 25.57
C GLY A 382 -17.34 -13.01 24.95
N TYR A 383 -16.31 -12.18 24.77
CA TYR A 383 -15.00 -12.58 24.21
C TYR A 383 -13.87 -11.87 24.96
N PRO A 384 -12.70 -12.52 25.06
CA PRO A 384 -11.56 -11.92 25.76
C PRO A 384 -10.91 -10.81 24.95
N SER A 385 -10.34 -9.82 25.63
CA SER A 385 -9.42 -8.84 25.04
C SER A 385 -8.12 -9.51 24.59
N ALA A 386 -7.25 -8.76 23.88
CA ALA A 386 -5.96 -9.24 23.41
C ALA A 386 -5.01 -9.81 24.53
N LYS A 387 -5.32 -9.56 25.80
CA LYS A 387 -4.57 -10.07 26.95
C LYS A 387 -5.29 -11.21 27.70
N GLY A 388 -6.29 -11.83 27.09
CA GLY A 388 -7.07 -12.92 27.69
C GLY A 388 -7.97 -12.49 28.85
N LYS A 389 -8.27 -11.18 29.00
CA LYS A 389 -9.15 -10.64 30.02
C LYS A 389 -10.47 -10.17 29.41
N PHE A 390 -11.54 -10.27 30.17
CA PHE A 390 -12.89 -9.92 29.75
C PHE A 390 -13.27 -8.51 30.21
N LEU A 391 -13.71 -7.68 29.30
CA LEU A 391 -14.15 -6.34 29.61
C LEU A 391 -15.48 -6.40 30.35
N THR A 392 -15.50 -5.84 31.55
CA THR A 392 -16.69 -5.75 32.40
C THR A 392 -17.06 -4.28 32.55
N THR A 393 -18.27 -3.92 32.18
CA THR A 393 -18.85 -2.58 32.35
C THR A 393 -19.69 -2.57 33.63
N ILE A 394 -19.44 -1.60 34.49
CA ILE A 394 -20.01 -1.50 35.80
C ILE A 394 -20.60 -0.10 35.95
N GLU A 395 -21.86 -0.03 36.33
CA GLU A 395 -22.57 1.22 36.52
C GLU A 395 -22.49 1.64 38.00
N PRO A 396 -21.89 2.81 38.31
CA PRO A 396 -21.77 3.28 39.67
C PRO A 396 -22.98 4.15 40.07
N ALA A 397 -23.51 3.96 41.27
CA ALA A 397 -24.45 4.87 41.90
C ALA A 397 -23.64 5.87 42.81
N LEU A 398 -23.13 6.92 42.17
CA LEU A 398 -22.25 7.89 42.82
C LEU A 398 -23.06 8.86 43.71
N PRO A 399 -22.66 9.12 44.96
CA PRO A 399 -23.18 10.22 45.76
C PRO A 399 -22.82 11.57 45.14
N GLU A 400 -23.69 12.54 45.20
CA GLU A 400 -23.45 13.91 44.69
C GLU A 400 -22.19 14.57 45.31
N GLU A 401 -21.86 14.21 46.53
CA GLU A 401 -20.68 14.71 47.27
C GLU A 401 -19.34 14.12 46.84
N MET A 402 -19.33 13.20 45.86
CA MET A 402 -18.12 12.50 45.41
C MET A 402 -17.86 12.77 43.93
N PRO A 403 -17.32 13.96 43.59
CA PRO A 403 -16.97 14.24 42.21
C PRO A 403 -15.84 13.31 41.73
N VAL A 404 -16.09 12.59 40.64
CA VAL A 404 -15.09 11.74 39.98
C VAL A 404 -14.80 12.29 38.61
N VAL A 405 -13.56 12.09 38.14
CA VAL A 405 -13.13 12.44 36.78
C VAL A 405 -12.62 11.22 36.06
N THR A 406 -12.62 11.27 34.75
CA THR A 406 -12.07 10.21 33.88
C THR A 406 -10.64 9.86 34.28
N GLY A 407 -10.36 8.55 34.33
CA GLY A 407 -9.02 8.03 34.66
C GLY A 407 -8.82 7.71 36.15
N ILE A 408 -9.72 8.11 37.06
CA ILE A 408 -9.66 7.70 38.48
C ILE A 408 -9.86 6.17 38.55
N LYS A 409 -9.01 5.52 39.34
CA LYS A 409 -9.07 4.07 39.60
C LYS A 409 -9.94 3.77 40.83
N ALA A 410 -10.75 2.74 40.74
CA ALA A 410 -11.58 2.24 41.80
C ALA A 410 -11.34 0.73 42.02
N ASN A 411 -11.46 0.29 43.27
CA ASN A 411 -11.55 -1.11 43.59
C ASN A 411 -13.03 -1.47 43.68
N VAL A 412 -13.46 -2.39 42.85
CA VAL A 412 -14.87 -2.85 42.80
C VAL A 412 -14.93 -4.25 43.39
N THR A 413 -15.83 -4.43 44.37
CA THR A 413 -16.11 -5.73 44.96
C THR A 413 -17.52 -6.15 44.56
N ILE A 414 -17.62 -7.20 43.78
CA ILE A 414 -18.88 -7.78 43.33
C ILE A 414 -19.25 -8.95 44.22
N ILE A 415 -20.50 -8.97 44.70
CA ILE A 415 -21.02 -10.06 45.50
C ILE A 415 -21.55 -11.15 44.52
N THR A 416 -20.79 -12.21 44.37
CA THR A 416 -21.11 -13.29 43.41
C THR A 416 -22.06 -14.31 44.00
N HIS A 417 -22.10 -14.45 45.33
CA HIS A 417 -23.00 -15.32 46.04
C HIS A 417 -23.29 -14.77 47.43
N SER A 418 -24.56 -14.79 47.85
CA SER A 418 -24.98 -14.34 49.18
C SER A 418 -26.05 -15.27 49.77
N MET A 419 -25.85 -15.66 51.01
CA MET A 419 -26.83 -16.41 51.81
C MET A 419 -26.92 -15.79 53.19
N ASP A 420 -28.15 -15.46 53.62
CA ASP A 420 -28.34 -14.80 54.91
C ASP A 420 -28.12 -15.76 56.10
N GLN A 421 -28.44 -17.04 55.91
CA GLN A 421 -28.27 -18.07 56.90
C GLN A 421 -27.69 -19.34 56.27
N ALA A 422 -26.42 -19.56 56.39
CA ALA A 422 -25.72 -20.76 55.90
C ALA A 422 -24.92 -21.43 57.04
N LEU A 423 -24.85 -22.75 57.04
CA LEU A 423 -23.92 -23.45 57.93
C LEU A 423 -22.51 -23.30 57.36
N VAL A 424 -21.74 -22.38 57.96
CA VAL A 424 -20.41 -21.99 57.49
C VAL A 424 -19.37 -22.56 58.42
N ILE A 425 -18.40 -23.23 57.83
CA ILE A 425 -17.24 -23.74 58.55
C ILE A 425 -15.91 -23.23 57.97
N PRO A 426 -14.86 -23.00 58.77
CA PRO A 426 -13.56 -22.67 58.22
C PRO A 426 -13.00 -23.81 57.38
N LEU A 427 -12.29 -23.49 56.28
CA LEU A 427 -11.70 -24.49 55.36
C LEU A 427 -10.72 -25.43 56.07
N ASP A 428 -10.09 -25.00 57.15
CA ASP A 428 -9.14 -25.77 57.94
C ASP A 428 -9.76 -27.00 58.63
N TYR A 429 -11.11 -27.09 58.73
CA TYR A 429 -11.83 -28.21 59.31
C TYR A 429 -12.31 -29.22 58.26
N LEU A 430 -12.07 -28.93 56.95
CA LEU A 430 -12.42 -29.83 55.86
C LEU A 430 -11.24 -30.77 55.54
N GLU A 431 -11.47 -32.07 55.57
CA GLU A 431 -10.53 -33.09 55.13
C GLU A 431 -11.03 -33.67 53.79
N ASN A 432 -10.11 -33.88 52.86
CA ASN A 432 -10.39 -34.59 51.63
C ASN A 432 -10.55 -36.09 51.90
N THR A 433 -11.54 -36.74 51.29
CA THR A 433 -11.73 -38.20 51.33
C THR A 433 -11.07 -38.83 50.11
N ASP A 434 -10.64 -40.10 50.19
CA ASP A 434 -10.02 -40.84 49.08
C ASP A 434 -10.92 -40.93 47.83
N ASP A 435 -12.22 -40.77 48.00
CA ASP A 435 -13.25 -40.78 46.94
C ASP A 435 -13.40 -39.38 46.27
N GLY A 436 -12.58 -38.38 46.58
CA GLY A 436 -12.66 -37.03 46.07
C GLY A 436 -13.77 -36.16 46.67
N GLY A 437 -14.37 -36.57 47.79
CA GLY A 437 -15.35 -35.81 48.58
C GLY A 437 -14.68 -35.12 49.79
N TYR A 438 -15.54 -34.49 50.61
CA TYR A 438 -15.12 -33.80 51.82
C TYR A 438 -15.71 -34.46 53.04
N CYS A 439 -14.95 -34.49 54.16
CA CYS A 439 -15.44 -34.94 55.47
C CYS A 439 -14.98 -33.97 56.55
N VAL A 440 -15.69 -34.01 57.68
CA VAL A 440 -15.36 -33.27 58.90
C VAL A 440 -15.38 -34.23 60.08
N LYS A 441 -14.58 -33.94 61.10
CA LYS A 441 -14.59 -34.68 62.35
C LYS A 441 -15.62 -34.03 63.29
N VAL A 442 -16.72 -34.71 63.58
CA VAL A 442 -17.76 -34.24 64.51
C VAL A 442 -17.51 -34.81 65.89
N LYS A 443 -17.53 -33.98 66.91
CA LYS A 443 -17.42 -34.38 68.32
C LYS A 443 -18.78 -34.91 68.81
N LEU A 444 -18.83 -36.16 69.21
CA LEU A 444 -20.03 -36.81 69.77
C LEU A 444 -20.18 -36.51 71.26
N ALA A 445 -21.37 -36.70 71.83
CA ALA A 445 -21.67 -36.42 73.24
C ALA A 445 -20.87 -37.30 74.24
N ASP A 446 -20.31 -38.46 73.76
CA ASP A 446 -19.43 -39.31 74.48
C ASP A 446 -17.96 -38.89 74.44
N GLY A 447 -17.64 -37.73 73.82
CA GLY A 447 -16.31 -37.18 73.69
C GLY A 447 -15.46 -37.79 72.56
N LYS A 448 -15.97 -38.80 71.82
CA LYS A 448 -15.31 -39.38 70.65
C LYS A 448 -15.54 -38.51 69.44
N THR A 449 -14.67 -38.64 68.42
CA THR A 449 -14.79 -37.96 67.14
C THR A 449 -15.23 -38.96 66.08
N ASP A 450 -16.24 -38.57 65.27
CA ASP A 450 -16.80 -39.31 64.14
C ASP A 450 -16.46 -38.57 62.83
N LYS A 451 -15.89 -39.27 61.84
CA LYS A 451 -15.69 -38.71 60.49
C LYS A 451 -16.96 -38.77 59.71
N ARG A 452 -17.52 -37.61 59.41
CA ARG A 452 -18.77 -37.48 58.66
C ARG A 452 -18.55 -36.86 57.30
N LYS A 453 -19.08 -37.51 56.24
CA LYS A 453 -19.07 -36.99 54.87
C LYS A 453 -20.00 -35.77 54.78
N VAL A 454 -19.52 -34.70 54.18
CA VAL A 454 -20.24 -33.45 54.02
C VAL A 454 -20.27 -33.04 52.57
N PHE A 455 -21.33 -32.33 52.18
CA PHE A 455 -21.44 -31.72 50.87
C PHE A 455 -21.16 -30.22 51.00
N VAL A 456 -20.11 -29.81 50.29
CA VAL A 456 -19.66 -28.42 50.27
C VAL A 456 -20.38 -27.69 49.14
N GLY A 457 -20.98 -26.55 49.41
CA GLY A 457 -21.58 -25.65 48.47
C GLY A 457 -20.60 -24.52 48.07
N ALA A 458 -21.05 -23.28 48.18
CA ALA A 458 -20.17 -22.11 47.89
C ALA A 458 -19.06 -22.03 48.94
N SER A 459 -17.85 -21.66 48.49
CA SER A 459 -16.71 -21.42 49.36
C SER A 459 -16.01 -20.11 49.00
N ASN A 460 -15.37 -19.49 49.96
CA ASN A 460 -14.44 -18.38 49.78
C ASN A 460 -13.04 -18.77 50.32
N GLU A 461 -12.09 -17.87 50.32
CA GLU A 461 -10.70 -18.11 50.72
C GLU A 461 -10.56 -18.63 52.18
N LYS A 462 -11.56 -18.44 53.05
CA LYS A 462 -11.47 -18.74 54.48
C LYS A 462 -12.49 -19.80 54.95
N SER A 463 -13.64 -19.92 54.27
CA SER A 463 -14.75 -20.68 54.77
C SER A 463 -15.56 -21.33 53.65
N ALA A 464 -16.25 -22.42 53.96
CA ALA A 464 -17.17 -23.07 53.04
C ALA A 464 -18.56 -23.25 53.65
N VAL A 465 -19.59 -23.18 52.80
CA VAL A 465 -20.96 -23.48 53.14
C VAL A 465 -21.16 -24.99 53.06
N ILE A 466 -21.72 -25.59 54.12
CA ILE A 466 -22.08 -26.98 54.10
C ILE A 466 -23.59 -27.10 53.79
N THR A 467 -23.90 -27.79 52.71
CA THR A 467 -25.30 -27.99 52.25
C THR A 467 -25.95 -29.22 52.82
N GLN A 468 -25.16 -30.26 53.11
CA GLN A 468 -25.64 -31.49 53.71
C GLN A 468 -24.52 -32.13 54.58
N GLY A 469 -24.94 -32.88 55.61
CA GLY A 469 -24.00 -33.67 56.45
C GLY A 469 -23.71 -33.05 57.82
N LEU A 470 -24.06 -31.80 58.05
CA LEU A 470 -23.95 -31.13 59.36
C LEU A 470 -25.28 -30.51 59.79
N GLU A 471 -25.49 -30.45 61.09
CA GLU A 471 -26.66 -29.78 61.71
C GLU A 471 -26.19 -28.61 62.59
N LYS A 472 -27.12 -27.69 62.83
CA LYS A 472 -26.90 -26.57 63.74
C LYS A 472 -26.46 -27.04 65.12
N SER A 473 -25.53 -26.32 65.74
CA SER A 473 -24.98 -26.55 67.08
C SER A 473 -24.09 -27.80 67.22
N GLN A 474 -23.76 -28.48 66.11
CA GLN A 474 -22.73 -29.53 66.16
C GLN A 474 -21.34 -28.93 66.34
N VAL A 475 -20.50 -29.62 67.09
CA VAL A 475 -19.11 -29.22 67.32
C VAL A 475 -18.21 -30.03 66.43
N ILE A 476 -17.44 -29.37 65.58
CA ILE A 476 -16.38 -29.99 64.74
C ILE A 476 -15.01 -29.73 65.31
N VAL A 477 -14.11 -30.64 65.05
CA VAL A 477 -12.75 -30.67 65.59
C VAL A 477 -11.75 -30.72 64.44
N LYS A 478 -10.68 -29.97 64.57
CA LYS A 478 -9.60 -29.96 63.56
C LYS A 478 -8.73 -31.22 63.65
#